data_fa5e050401c7b85fb57770a037c620e6
#
_entry.id   fa5e050401c7b85fb57770a037c620e6
#
_cell.length_a   1.000
_cell.length_b   1.000
_cell.length_c   1.000
_cell.angle_alpha   90.00
_cell.angle_beta   90.00
_cell.angle_gamma   90.00
#
_symmetry.space_group_name_H-M   'P 1'
#
loop_
_entity.id
_entity.type
_entity.pdbx_description
1 polymer ?
#
loop_
_entity_poly.entity_id
_entity_poly.type
_entity_poly.pdbx_seq_one_letter_code
_entity_poly.pdbx_strand_id
1 'polypeptide(L)'
;MRTNSTGAVSIIGGADGPTSVFIAGRSQKKSLKIRVQQAIYRHKRKKVEKTIVADSHSLVETVQYAKKKYKFTEAAPTDREYLEQRECLKESLILQYKPEVLGEMQDIPAPDYTDEEAIKKYIEKMEVRREMIAELPDNIIPMDFHLYRVQVGDGMFEMGIDYKWDILGISYSGDKKE
;
A
#
# COMPACT_ATOMS: atom_id res chain seq x y z
N MET A 1 7.56 38.15 13.92
CA MET A 1 6.95 37.52 12.72
C MET A 1 7.60 36.16 12.49
N ARG A 2 6.86 35.07 12.76
CA ARG A 2 7.31 33.70 12.46
C ARG A 2 6.86 33.39 11.04
N THR A 3 7.78 33.29 10.11
CA THR A 3 7.51 32.81 8.77
C THR A 3 7.35 31.29 8.82
N ASN A 4 6.14 30.81 8.58
CA ASN A 4 5.87 29.38 8.35
C ASN A 4 6.65 28.95 7.10
N SER A 5 7.64 28.08 7.26
CA SER A 5 8.31 27.45 6.12
C SER A 5 7.41 26.33 5.59
N THR A 6 6.80 26.55 4.46
CA THR A 6 6.14 25.52 3.68
C THR A 6 7.18 24.47 3.25
N GLY A 7 7.02 23.24 3.71
CA GLY A 7 7.81 22.11 3.21
C GLY A 7 7.42 21.83 1.76
N ALA A 8 8.39 21.62 0.89
CA ALA A 8 8.14 21.18 -0.47
C ALA A 8 7.91 19.67 -0.47
N VAL A 9 6.81 19.21 -1.06
CA VAL A 9 6.51 17.81 -1.31
C VAL A 9 6.80 17.52 -2.77
N SER A 10 7.69 16.56 -3.04
CA SER A 10 7.93 16.05 -4.39
C SER A 10 7.46 14.60 -4.47
N ILE A 11 6.60 14.33 -5.44
CA ILE A 11 6.12 12.97 -5.74
C ILE A 11 6.84 12.54 -7.01
N ILE A 12 7.65 11.49 -6.91
CA ILE A 12 8.28 10.86 -8.07
C ILE A 12 7.47 9.62 -8.37
N GLY A 13 6.72 9.65 -9.46
CA GLY A 13 5.95 8.53 -10.00
C GLY A 13 6.49 8.13 -11.37
N GLY A 14 6.58 6.83 -11.62
CA GLY A 14 6.76 6.25 -12.95
C GLY A 14 5.45 5.70 -13.48
N ALA A 15 5.49 5.01 -14.62
CA ALA A 15 4.33 4.31 -15.19
C ALA A 15 3.71 3.27 -14.24
N ASP A 16 4.46 2.87 -13.21
CA ASP A 16 4.07 1.86 -12.20
C ASP A 16 3.47 2.48 -10.91
N GLY A 17 3.06 3.77 -10.94
CA GLY A 17 2.50 4.50 -9.80
C GLY A 17 3.57 5.17 -8.90
N PRO A 18 3.15 5.92 -7.86
CA PRO A 18 4.06 6.65 -6.99
C PRO A 18 4.86 5.68 -6.11
N THR A 19 6.13 5.49 -6.45
CA THR A 19 7.05 4.61 -5.69
C THR A 19 7.68 5.28 -4.48
N SER A 20 7.65 6.61 -4.38
CA SER A 20 8.25 7.33 -3.26
C SER A 20 7.65 8.74 -3.09
N VAL A 21 7.37 9.10 -1.85
CA VAL A 21 7.03 10.47 -1.46
C VAL A 21 8.19 11.06 -0.67
N PHE A 22 8.81 12.13 -1.19
CA PHE A 22 9.85 12.86 -0.48
C PHE A 22 9.29 14.15 0.08
N ILE A 23 9.36 14.29 1.41
CA ILE A 23 9.03 15.55 2.09
C ILE A 23 10.35 16.26 2.41
N ALA A 24 10.69 17.30 1.65
CA ALA A 24 11.83 18.15 1.92
C ALA A 24 11.42 19.25 2.88
N GLY A 25 11.76 19.11 4.15
CA GLY A 25 11.61 20.16 5.15
C GLY A 25 12.96 20.56 5.73
N ARG A 26 13.10 21.78 6.26
CA ARG A 26 14.28 22.19 7.01
C ARG A 26 14.49 21.20 8.17
N SER A 27 15.58 20.47 8.14
CA SER A 27 15.99 19.53 9.18
C SER A 27 16.12 20.28 10.51
N GLN A 28 15.12 20.18 11.37
CA GLN A 28 15.31 20.56 12.77
C GLN A 28 16.42 19.67 13.36
N LYS A 29 17.32 20.29 14.13
CA LYS A 29 18.41 19.54 14.81
C LYS A 29 17.79 18.47 15.68
N LYS A 30 17.85 17.22 15.23
CA LYS A 30 17.29 16.07 15.96
C LYS A 30 17.96 15.98 17.34
N SER A 31 17.18 15.76 18.40
CA SER A 31 17.71 15.59 19.76
C SER A 31 18.71 14.44 19.80
N LEU A 32 19.66 14.48 20.74
CA LEU A 32 20.65 13.41 20.93
C LEU A 32 19.99 12.05 21.12
N LYS A 33 18.87 11.98 21.85
CA LYS A 33 18.08 10.77 22.06
C LYS A 33 17.63 10.15 20.72
N ILE A 34 17.07 10.97 19.82
CA ILE A 34 16.62 10.52 18.49
C ILE A 34 17.81 10.04 17.64
N ARG A 35 18.95 10.74 17.72
CA ARG A 35 20.17 10.34 16.98
C ARG A 35 20.69 8.98 17.45
N VAL A 36 20.71 8.73 18.76
CA VAL A 36 21.13 7.45 19.34
C VAL A 36 20.15 6.33 18.94
N GLN A 37 18.84 6.57 19.05
CA GLN A 37 17.83 5.59 18.62
C GLN A 37 17.99 5.25 17.13
N GLN A 38 18.19 6.24 16.28
CA GLN A 38 18.40 6.01 14.84
C GLN A 38 19.72 5.26 14.56
N ALA A 39 20.77 5.51 15.33
CA ALA A 39 22.05 4.77 15.21
C ALA A 39 21.87 3.29 15.58
N ILE A 40 21.19 3.00 16.70
CA ILE A 40 20.86 1.64 17.13
C ILE A 40 19.98 0.94 16.07
N TYR A 41 18.95 1.62 15.56
CA TYR A 41 18.10 1.09 14.52
C TYR A 41 18.88 0.74 13.25
N ARG A 42 19.75 1.66 12.77
CA ARG A 42 20.62 1.41 11.61
C ARG A 42 21.55 0.23 11.81
N HIS A 43 22.11 0.10 13.02
CA HIS A 43 22.98 -1.04 13.34
C HIS A 43 22.20 -2.36 13.31
N LYS A 44 21.03 -2.40 13.94
CA LYS A 44 20.14 -3.58 13.89
C LYS A 44 19.73 -3.93 12.46
N ARG A 45 19.34 -2.93 11.68
CA ARG A 45 18.97 -3.12 10.26
C ARG A 45 20.12 -3.71 9.46
N LYS A 46 21.35 -3.14 9.55
CA LYS A 46 22.55 -3.68 8.88
C LYS A 46 22.87 -5.11 9.29
N LYS A 47 22.59 -5.48 10.55
CA LYS A 47 22.78 -6.86 11.01
C LYS A 47 21.77 -7.80 10.35
N VAL A 48 20.51 -7.39 10.23
CA VAL A 48 19.47 -8.16 9.55
C VAL A 48 19.76 -8.25 8.05
N GLU A 49 20.10 -7.13 7.40
CA GLU A 49 20.46 -7.11 5.97
C GLU A 49 21.58 -8.09 5.61
N LYS A 50 22.56 -8.29 6.50
CA LYS A 50 23.62 -9.28 6.30
C LYS A 50 23.16 -10.74 6.40
N THR A 51 21.99 -10.98 6.98
CA THR A 51 21.41 -12.33 7.10
C THR A 51 20.41 -12.62 5.98
N ILE A 52 20.06 -11.61 5.18
CA ILE A 52 19.19 -11.78 4.02
C ILE A 52 20.07 -12.31 2.88
N VAL A 53 19.83 -13.57 2.53
CA VAL A 53 20.40 -14.16 1.31
C VAL A 53 19.47 -13.79 0.18
N ALA A 54 20.02 -13.24 -0.91
CA ALA A 54 19.27 -12.99 -2.13
C ALA A 54 19.01 -14.35 -2.80
N ASP A 55 17.89 -14.95 -2.45
CA ASP A 55 17.39 -16.18 -3.03
C ASP A 55 15.95 -15.98 -3.48
N SER A 56 15.54 -16.64 -4.56
CA SER A 56 14.17 -16.58 -5.05
C SER A 56 13.30 -17.49 -4.18
N HIS A 57 12.42 -16.88 -3.39
CA HIS A 57 11.43 -17.60 -2.61
C HIS A 57 10.06 -17.52 -3.30
N SER A 58 9.33 -18.63 -3.28
CA SER A 58 7.93 -18.63 -3.71
C SER A 58 7.04 -17.87 -2.72
N LEU A 59 5.89 -17.38 -3.17
CA LEU A 59 4.91 -16.75 -2.27
C LEU A 59 4.49 -17.72 -1.15
N VAL A 60 4.36 -19.01 -1.46
CA VAL A 60 4.00 -20.04 -0.48
C VAL A 60 5.03 -20.13 0.65
N GLU A 61 6.33 -20.16 0.31
CA GLU A 61 7.42 -20.17 1.31
C GLU A 61 7.43 -18.91 2.14
N THR A 62 7.20 -17.74 1.51
CA THR A 62 7.12 -16.43 2.19
C THR A 62 6.00 -16.44 3.22
N VAL A 63 4.80 -16.91 2.86
CA VAL A 63 3.66 -17.01 3.78
C VAL A 63 3.95 -17.97 4.92
N GLN A 64 4.49 -19.15 4.62
CA GLN A 64 4.84 -20.15 5.66
C GLN A 64 5.84 -19.57 6.65
N TYR A 65 6.86 -18.86 6.15
CA TYR A 65 7.85 -18.19 6.99
C TYR A 65 7.19 -17.11 7.88
N ALA A 66 6.32 -16.26 7.31
CA ALA A 66 5.61 -15.21 8.03
C ALA A 66 4.70 -15.80 9.12
N LYS A 67 3.91 -16.82 8.79
CA LYS A 67 3.06 -17.54 9.76
C LYS A 67 3.89 -18.14 10.89
N LYS A 68 4.99 -18.82 10.57
CA LYS A 68 5.83 -19.52 11.56
C LYS A 68 6.59 -18.54 12.46
N LYS A 69 7.24 -17.55 11.87
CA LYS A 69 8.16 -16.65 12.58
C LYS A 69 7.45 -15.47 13.23
N TYR A 70 6.52 -14.86 12.54
CA TYR A 70 5.85 -13.63 12.98
C TYR A 70 4.41 -13.82 13.42
N LYS A 71 3.90 -15.05 13.34
CA LYS A 71 2.54 -15.42 13.77
C LYS A 71 1.44 -14.69 13.00
N PHE A 72 1.66 -14.45 11.70
CA PHE A 72 0.60 -13.98 10.85
C PHE A 72 -0.59 -14.93 10.84
N THR A 73 -1.77 -14.39 10.96
CA THR A 73 -3.04 -15.12 10.88
C THR A 73 -3.79 -14.70 9.64
N GLU A 74 -4.49 -15.63 9.02
CA GLU A 74 -5.28 -15.36 7.84
C GLU A 74 -6.60 -14.70 8.22
N ALA A 75 -6.96 -13.63 7.51
CA ALA A 75 -8.23 -12.95 7.66
C ALA A 75 -9.35 -13.79 7.01
N ALA A 76 -10.54 -13.72 7.57
CA ALA A 76 -11.69 -14.39 6.95
C ALA A 76 -12.08 -13.67 5.63
N PRO A 77 -12.51 -14.41 4.60
CA PRO A 77 -12.97 -13.80 3.35
C PRO A 77 -14.18 -12.86 3.50
N THR A 78 -14.85 -12.92 4.65
CA THR A 78 -15.99 -12.06 5.00
C THR A 78 -15.58 -10.80 5.76
N ASP A 79 -14.31 -10.69 6.14
CA ASP A 79 -13.80 -9.50 6.84
C ASP A 79 -13.84 -8.29 5.90
N ARG A 80 -14.22 -7.14 6.45
CA ARG A 80 -14.34 -5.90 5.69
C ARG A 80 -13.01 -5.52 5.03
N GLU A 81 -11.91 -5.58 5.78
CA GLU A 81 -10.58 -5.26 5.28
C GLU A 81 -10.13 -6.21 4.16
N TYR A 82 -10.49 -7.50 4.27
CA TYR A 82 -10.23 -8.47 3.20
C TYR A 82 -10.95 -8.08 1.92
N LEU A 83 -12.25 -7.76 2.01
CA LEU A 83 -13.06 -7.37 0.86
C LEU A 83 -12.55 -6.09 0.22
N GLU A 84 -12.25 -5.06 1.03
CA GLU A 84 -11.73 -3.78 0.54
C GLU A 84 -10.39 -3.96 -0.20
N GLN A 85 -9.45 -4.73 0.35
CA GLN A 85 -8.15 -4.95 -0.29
C GLN A 85 -8.27 -5.83 -1.54
N ARG A 86 -9.13 -6.83 -1.53
CA ARG A 86 -9.42 -7.66 -2.70
C ARG A 86 -10.00 -6.83 -3.85
N GLU A 87 -10.94 -5.94 -3.54
CA GLU A 87 -11.54 -5.03 -4.54
C GLU A 87 -10.52 -4.04 -5.10
N CYS A 88 -9.67 -3.45 -4.26
CA CYS A 88 -8.60 -2.58 -4.72
C CYS A 88 -7.61 -3.30 -5.66
N LEU A 89 -7.27 -4.55 -5.36
CA LEU A 89 -6.42 -5.35 -6.23
C LEU A 89 -7.15 -5.70 -7.53
N LYS A 90 -8.44 -6.09 -7.47
CA LYS A 90 -9.27 -6.36 -8.65
C LYS A 90 -9.33 -5.14 -9.57
N GLU A 91 -9.55 -3.93 -9.02
CA GLU A 91 -9.52 -2.69 -9.77
C GLU A 91 -8.18 -2.48 -10.49
N SER A 92 -7.07 -2.64 -9.77
CA SER A 92 -5.72 -2.47 -10.32
C SER A 92 -5.46 -3.45 -11.47
N LEU A 93 -5.84 -4.71 -11.31
CA LEU A 93 -5.69 -5.74 -12.34
C LEU A 93 -6.57 -5.47 -13.57
N ILE A 94 -7.81 -5.00 -13.37
CA ILE A 94 -8.69 -4.64 -14.49
C ILE A 94 -8.10 -3.48 -15.26
N LEU A 95 -7.67 -2.41 -14.59
CA LEU A 95 -7.06 -1.25 -15.24
C LEU A 95 -5.81 -1.60 -16.02
N GLN A 96 -5.04 -2.59 -15.54
CA GLN A 96 -3.79 -3.00 -16.19
C GLN A 96 -3.99 -3.97 -17.35
N TYR A 97 -4.93 -4.93 -17.23
CA TYR A 97 -5.03 -6.05 -18.15
C TYR A 97 -6.31 -6.10 -18.97
N LYS A 98 -7.37 -5.42 -18.53
CA LYS A 98 -8.69 -5.41 -19.19
C LYS A 98 -9.41 -4.06 -19.04
N PRO A 99 -8.72 -2.92 -19.29
CA PRO A 99 -9.32 -1.60 -19.10
C PRO A 99 -10.59 -1.38 -19.93
N GLU A 100 -10.71 -2.07 -21.06
CA GLU A 100 -11.84 -1.98 -21.96
C GLU A 100 -13.18 -2.33 -21.31
N VAL A 101 -13.20 -3.15 -20.26
CA VAL A 101 -14.44 -3.50 -19.56
C VAL A 101 -15.05 -2.35 -18.75
N LEU A 102 -14.25 -1.30 -18.52
CA LEU A 102 -14.64 -0.09 -17.78
C LEU A 102 -15.17 1.02 -18.71
N GLY A 103 -15.05 0.85 -20.04
CA GLY A 103 -15.48 1.87 -20.99
C GLY A 103 -14.86 3.23 -20.71
N GLU A 104 -15.69 4.26 -20.54
CA GLU A 104 -15.23 5.62 -20.25
C GLU A 104 -14.57 5.77 -18.86
N MET A 105 -14.80 4.84 -17.94
CA MET A 105 -14.22 4.86 -16.60
C MET A 105 -12.81 4.29 -16.53
N GLN A 106 -12.23 3.82 -17.62
CA GLN A 106 -10.86 3.31 -17.66
C GLN A 106 -9.83 4.41 -17.41
N ASP A 107 -10.09 5.64 -17.91
CA ASP A 107 -9.18 6.77 -17.78
C ASP A 107 -9.92 7.97 -17.16
N ILE A 108 -9.77 8.16 -15.87
CA ILE A 108 -10.32 9.28 -15.14
C ILE A 108 -9.17 10.26 -14.90
N PRO A 109 -9.13 11.40 -15.60
CA PRO A 109 -8.05 12.36 -15.45
C PRO A 109 -8.02 12.95 -14.03
N ALA A 110 -6.81 13.16 -13.52
CA ALA A 110 -6.63 13.80 -12.22
C ALA A 110 -7.29 15.21 -12.21
N PRO A 111 -7.97 15.58 -11.12
CA PRO A 111 -8.65 16.87 -11.03
C PRO A 111 -7.64 18.00 -10.82
N ASP A 112 -8.09 19.22 -11.07
CA ASP A 112 -7.41 20.39 -10.50
C ASP A 112 -7.65 20.36 -8.97
N TYR A 113 -6.58 20.12 -8.21
CA TYR A 113 -6.65 20.04 -6.75
C TYR A 113 -6.90 21.39 -6.05
N THR A 114 -6.94 22.49 -6.80
CA THR A 114 -7.32 23.81 -6.30
C THR A 114 -8.81 24.11 -6.46
N ASP A 115 -9.53 23.28 -7.24
CA ASP A 115 -10.96 23.40 -7.50
C ASP A 115 -11.74 22.31 -6.74
N GLU A 116 -12.46 22.70 -5.70
CA GLU A 116 -13.28 21.79 -4.87
C GLU A 116 -14.35 21.06 -5.68
N GLU A 117 -14.93 21.70 -6.68
CA GLU A 117 -15.97 21.07 -7.53
C GLU A 117 -15.36 20.02 -8.46
N ALA A 118 -14.16 20.27 -8.98
CA ALA A 118 -13.42 19.31 -9.78
C ALA A 118 -13.02 18.08 -8.95
N ILE A 119 -12.59 18.29 -7.71
CA ILE A 119 -12.27 17.20 -6.76
C ILE A 119 -13.53 16.36 -6.49
N LYS A 120 -14.66 17.00 -6.21
CA LYS A 120 -15.91 16.29 -5.93
C LYS A 120 -16.34 15.42 -7.11
N LYS A 121 -16.35 15.96 -8.33
CA LYS A 121 -16.65 15.21 -9.55
C LYS A 121 -15.68 14.04 -9.79
N TYR A 122 -14.42 14.23 -9.45
CA TYR A 122 -13.41 13.15 -9.53
C TYR A 122 -13.74 12.02 -8.56
N ILE A 123 -14.07 12.34 -7.30
CA ILE A 123 -14.45 11.35 -6.30
C ILE A 123 -15.70 10.59 -6.74
N GLU A 124 -16.73 11.29 -7.21
CA GLU A 124 -17.95 10.66 -7.71
C GLU A 124 -17.68 9.66 -8.85
N LYS A 125 -16.81 10.00 -9.80
CA LYS A 125 -16.38 9.09 -10.87
C LYS A 125 -15.63 7.87 -10.35
N MET A 126 -14.76 8.07 -9.36
CA MET A 126 -14.01 6.97 -8.73
C MET A 126 -14.95 6.02 -7.98
N GLU A 127 -15.99 6.53 -7.34
CA GLU A 127 -17.03 5.72 -6.68
C GLU A 127 -17.83 4.91 -7.71
N VAL A 128 -18.30 5.54 -8.78
CA VAL A 128 -19.00 4.85 -9.87
C VAL A 128 -18.14 3.74 -10.48
N ARG A 129 -16.84 4.01 -10.73
CA ARG A 129 -15.93 2.97 -11.23
C ARG A 129 -15.81 1.81 -10.27
N ARG A 130 -15.71 2.08 -8.97
CA ARG A 130 -15.61 1.05 -7.94
C ARG A 130 -16.86 0.19 -7.86
N GLU A 131 -18.05 0.80 -7.95
CA GLU A 131 -19.32 0.08 -8.02
C GLU A 131 -19.39 -0.82 -9.26
N MET A 132 -19.02 -0.30 -10.44
CA MET A 132 -18.94 -1.11 -11.66
C MET A 132 -18.02 -2.33 -11.50
N ILE A 133 -16.86 -2.15 -10.87
CA ILE A 133 -15.89 -3.23 -10.63
C ILE A 133 -16.44 -4.28 -9.65
N ALA A 134 -17.16 -3.85 -8.62
CA ALA A 134 -17.79 -4.76 -7.66
C ALA A 134 -18.85 -5.66 -8.34
N GLU A 135 -19.58 -5.13 -9.33
CA GLU A 135 -20.59 -5.87 -10.08
C GLU A 135 -20.00 -6.81 -11.15
N LEU A 136 -18.72 -6.60 -11.54
CA LEU A 136 -18.10 -7.47 -12.54
C LEU A 136 -17.91 -8.90 -12.02
N PRO A 137 -18.29 -9.92 -12.82
CA PRO A 137 -18.10 -11.31 -12.46
C PRO A 137 -16.62 -11.65 -12.18
N ASP A 138 -16.37 -12.53 -11.21
CA ASP A 138 -15.01 -12.92 -10.81
C ASP A 138 -14.21 -13.63 -11.93
N ASN A 139 -14.88 -14.15 -12.97
CA ASN A 139 -14.20 -14.75 -14.11
C ASN A 139 -13.56 -13.73 -15.06
N ILE A 140 -13.87 -12.44 -14.95
CA ILE A 140 -13.25 -11.37 -15.74
C ILE A 140 -11.77 -11.26 -15.38
N ILE A 141 -11.48 -11.20 -14.07
CA ILE A 141 -10.12 -11.25 -13.49
C ILE A 141 -10.14 -12.30 -12.39
N PRO A 142 -9.86 -13.57 -12.73
CA PRO A 142 -9.82 -14.62 -11.72
C PRO A 142 -8.67 -14.37 -10.75
N MET A 143 -8.95 -14.39 -9.44
CA MET A 143 -8.03 -14.09 -8.35
C MET A 143 -7.97 -15.27 -7.36
N ASP A 144 -6.82 -15.42 -6.71
CA ASP A 144 -6.60 -16.31 -5.57
C ASP A 144 -6.01 -15.48 -4.42
N PHE A 145 -6.84 -14.53 -3.94
CA PHE A 145 -6.43 -13.52 -2.98
C PHE A 145 -6.55 -14.00 -1.54
N HIS A 146 -5.50 -13.76 -0.76
CA HIS A 146 -5.41 -14.03 0.67
C HIS A 146 -4.88 -12.82 1.42
N LEU A 147 -5.44 -12.54 2.59
CA LEU A 147 -4.97 -11.47 3.48
C LEU A 147 -4.48 -12.09 4.79
N TYR A 148 -3.25 -11.80 5.14
CA TYR A 148 -2.64 -12.21 6.42
C TYR A 148 -2.31 -10.99 7.25
N ARG A 149 -2.52 -11.06 8.57
CA ARG A 149 -2.27 -9.93 9.47
C ARG A 149 -1.65 -10.36 10.79
N VAL A 150 -0.90 -9.43 11.40
CA VAL A 150 -0.32 -9.60 12.72
C VAL A 150 -0.30 -8.27 13.46
N GLN A 151 -0.72 -8.29 14.71
CA GLN A 151 -0.64 -7.13 15.62
C GLN A 151 0.79 -6.95 16.10
N VAL A 152 1.33 -5.73 15.99
CA VAL A 152 2.66 -5.38 16.53
C VAL A 152 2.54 -4.07 17.32
N GLY A 153 2.51 -4.19 18.64
CA GLY A 153 2.22 -3.05 19.52
C GLY A 153 0.81 -2.51 19.26
N ASP A 154 0.70 -1.22 19.01
CA ASP A 154 -0.57 -0.55 18.71
C ASP A 154 -0.88 -0.56 17.19
N GLY A 155 -0.01 -1.16 16.37
CA GLY A 155 -0.15 -1.20 14.91
C GLY A 155 -0.43 -2.59 14.37
N MET A 156 -0.91 -2.63 13.13
CA MET A 156 -1.22 -3.84 12.38
C MET A 156 -0.31 -3.93 11.15
N PHE A 157 0.35 -5.05 10.95
CA PHE A 157 0.94 -5.42 9.68
C PHE A 157 -0.02 -6.31 8.91
N GLU A 158 -0.19 -6.00 7.65
CA GLU A 158 -1.00 -6.76 6.72
C GLU A 158 -0.17 -7.18 5.52
N MET A 159 -0.44 -8.38 5.04
CA MET A 159 0.22 -8.97 3.88
C MET A 159 -0.86 -9.54 2.98
N GLY A 160 -1.15 -8.82 1.89
CA GLY A 160 -2.05 -9.25 0.82
C GLY A 160 -1.29 -10.04 -0.22
N ILE A 161 -1.81 -11.19 -0.61
CA ILE A 161 -1.20 -12.08 -1.59
C ILE A 161 -2.26 -12.53 -2.58
N ASP A 162 -1.89 -12.52 -3.85
CA ASP A 162 -2.64 -13.22 -4.88
C ASP A 162 -1.72 -14.25 -5.56
N TYR A 163 -2.02 -15.53 -5.35
CA TYR A 163 -1.21 -16.63 -5.87
C TYR A 163 -1.36 -16.81 -7.39
N LYS A 164 -2.47 -16.35 -7.96
CA LYS A 164 -2.70 -16.48 -9.39
C LYS A 164 -1.93 -15.44 -10.21
N TRP A 165 -1.76 -14.25 -9.62
CA TRP A 165 -1.08 -13.13 -10.25
C TRP A 165 0.35 -12.93 -9.75
N ASP A 166 0.82 -13.79 -8.84
CA ASP A 166 2.15 -13.71 -8.20
C ASP A 166 2.41 -12.34 -7.54
N ILE A 167 1.40 -11.84 -6.85
CA ILE A 167 1.43 -10.50 -6.22
C ILE A 167 1.60 -10.63 -4.71
N LEU A 168 2.50 -9.83 -4.16
CA LEU A 168 2.70 -9.63 -2.72
C LEU A 168 2.65 -8.15 -2.39
N GLY A 169 1.71 -7.76 -1.54
CA GLY A 169 1.62 -6.42 -0.95
C GLY A 169 1.81 -6.50 0.57
N ILE A 170 2.57 -5.55 1.13
CA ILE A 170 2.73 -5.42 2.58
C ILE A 170 2.37 -4.00 2.98
N SER A 171 1.48 -3.86 3.97
CA SER A 171 1.08 -2.60 4.56
C SER A 171 1.26 -2.60 6.07
N TYR A 172 1.38 -1.41 6.63
CA TYR A 172 1.41 -1.18 8.07
C TYR A 172 0.48 -0.03 8.42
N SER A 173 -0.43 -0.27 9.34
CA SER A 173 -1.29 0.74 9.93
C SER A 173 -1.01 0.84 11.43
N GLY A 174 -0.85 2.03 11.96
CA GLY A 174 -0.62 2.26 13.39
C GLY A 174 -0.47 3.74 13.68
N ASP A 175 -0.85 4.13 14.90
CA ASP A 175 -0.70 5.49 15.33
C ASP A 175 0.78 5.86 15.42
N LYS A 176 1.17 6.91 14.71
CA LYS A 176 2.45 7.57 14.96
C LYS A 176 2.35 8.20 16.33
N LYS A 177 2.91 7.59 17.36
CA LYS A 177 3.25 8.31 18.58
C LYS A 177 4.28 9.37 18.20
N GLU A 178 3.82 10.66 18.18
CA GLU A 178 4.69 11.82 18.03
C GLU A 178 5.82 11.85 19.08
#